data_23ce86a6417c5a22c1714eef1fa229b5
#
_entry.id   23ce86a6417c5a22c1714eef1fa229b5
#
_cell.length_a   1.000
_cell.length_b   1.000
_cell.length_c   1.000
_cell.angle_alpha   90.00
_cell.angle_beta   90.00
_cell.angle_gamma   90.00
#
_symmetry.space_group_name_H-M   'P 1'
#
loop_
_entity.id
_entity.type
_entity.pdbx_description
1 polymer ?
#
loop_
_entity_poly.entity_id
_entity_poly.type
_entity_poly.pdbx_seq_one_letter_code
_entity_poly.pdbx_strand_id
1 'polypeptide(L)'
;ELPDLLVTDGCIYVSANIKEPGKLLQHGQILHIVFGVRDKAEFRPELKEIQKDLCDSHIDGTLSENIRREALEKFSYVSPIGAAGLYYHATAADFQKEGEARELFKTMIKEIAALAEAMGVPFQKDMAEVNLKILSNLAPEATTSMQRDIMAGKQSEIDGLVYEVVRMGEEYHVPIPAYEKVAEKLRAL
;
A
#
# COMPACT_ATOMS: atom_id res chain seq x y z
N GLU A 1 -9.54 23.00 -10.19
CA GLU A 1 -9.32 23.29 -8.76
C GLU A 1 -10.66 23.62 -8.11
N LEU A 2 -10.89 23.14 -6.90
CA LEU A 2 -12.10 23.36 -6.11
C LEU A 2 -11.70 24.13 -4.84
N PRO A 3 -11.54 25.46 -4.92
CA PRO A 3 -10.86 26.26 -3.90
C PRO A 3 -11.55 26.27 -2.53
N ASP A 4 -12.86 25.96 -2.49
CA ASP A 4 -13.64 25.96 -1.26
C ASP A 4 -13.81 24.56 -0.63
N LEU A 5 -13.27 23.51 -1.28
CA LEU A 5 -13.35 22.16 -0.77
C LEU A 5 -12.09 21.77 -0.03
N LEU A 6 -12.29 21.16 1.13
CA LEU A 6 -11.21 20.49 1.83
C LEU A 6 -11.02 19.09 1.18
N VAL A 7 -9.83 18.87 0.65
CA VAL A 7 -9.44 17.55 0.11
C VAL A 7 -8.66 16.80 1.18
N THR A 8 -9.08 15.59 1.50
CA THR A 8 -8.36 14.69 2.40
C THR A 8 -7.76 13.53 1.62
N ASP A 9 -6.61 13.05 2.06
CA ASP A 9 -6.12 11.73 1.66
C ASP A 9 -6.69 10.66 2.58
N GLY A 10 -6.73 9.41 2.10
CA GLY A 10 -7.18 8.31 2.93
C GLY A 10 -6.69 6.95 2.48
N CYS A 11 -6.64 6.03 3.43
CA CYS A 11 -6.35 4.62 3.22
C CYS A 11 -7.54 3.80 3.70
N ILE A 12 -8.03 2.89 2.85
CA ILE A 12 -9.09 1.94 3.21
C ILE A 12 -8.46 0.56 3.33
N TYR A 13 -8.73 -0.11 4.43
CA TYR A 13 -8.34 -1.49 4.69
C TYR A 13 -9.61 -2.35 4.67
N VAL A 14 -9.79 -3.03 3.56
CA VAL A 14 -10.91 -3.96 3.34
C VAL A 14 -10.46 -5.02 2.34
N SER A 15 -10.94 -6.24 2.51
CA SER A 15 -10.84 -7.28 1.50
C SER A 15 -12.22 -7.53 0.94
N ALA A 16 -12.46 -7.13 -0.30
CA ALA A 16 -13.76 -7.29 -0.95
C ALA A 16 -13.60 -7.44 -2.47
N ASN A 17 -14.57 -8.10 -3.08
CA ASN A 17 -14.68 -8.18 -4.53
C ASN A 17 -16.15 -8.02 -4.99
N ILE A 18 -16.30 -7.58 -6.23
CA ILE A 18 -17.63 -7.53 -6.87
C ILE A 18 -17.98 -8.96 -7.31
N LYS A 19 -19.06 -9.51 -6.77
CA LYS A 19 -19.57 -10.81 -7.16
C LYS A 19 -20.43 -10.71 -8.43
N GLU A 20 -21.26 -9.69 -8.48
CA GLU A 20 -22.09 -9.31 -9.62
C GLU A 20 -22.48 -7.83 -9.50
N PRO A 21 -22.99 -7.16 -10.54
CA PRO A 21 -23.40 -5.77 -10.45
C PRO A 21 -24.33 -5.52 -9.25
N GLY A 22 -23.93 -4.59 -8.36
CA GLY A 22 -24.67 -4.25 -7.15
C GLY A 22 -24.47 -5.20 -5.97
N LYS A 23 -23.67 -6.29 -6.11
CA LYS A 23 -23.38 -7.21 -5.00
C LYS A 23 -21.86 -7.29 -4.74
N LEU A 24 -21.48 -6.89 -3.54
CA LEU A 24 -20.12 -7.01 -3.02
C LEU A 24 -20.01 -8.21 -2.09
N LEU A 25 -18.89 -8.91 -2.17
CA LEU A 25 -18.51 -9.93 -1.21
C LEU A 25 -17.31 -9.41 -0.42
N GLN A 26 -17.50 -9.18 0.88
CA GLN A 26 -16.44 -8.82 1.81
C GLN A 26 -15.86 -10.10 2.43
N HIS A 27 -14.53 -10.19 2.47
CA HIS A 27 -13.78 -11.27 3.09
C HIS A 27 -13.25 -10.79 4.45
N GLY A 28 -13.69 -11.43 5.52
CA GLY A 28 -13.36 -11.02 6.89
C GLY A 28 -14.21 -9.84 7.39
N GLN A 29 -13.83 -9.31 8.55
CA GLN A 29 -14.60 -8.26 9.24
C GLN A 29 -13.90 -6.89 9.23
N ILE A 30 -12.71 -6.80 8.62
CA ILE A 30 -11.94 -5.56 8.62
C ILE A 30 -12.58 -4.59 7.63
N LEU A 31 -13.03 -3.44 8.15
CA LEU A 31 -13.36 -2.25 7.41
C LEU A 31 -12.83 -1.06 8.21
N HIS A 32 -11.61 -0.66 7.88
CA HIS A 32 -10.91 0.41 8.57
C HIS A 32 -10.57 1.51 7.56
N ILE A 33 -10.86 2.75 7.91
CA ILE A 33 -10.56 3.94 7.11
C ILE A 33 -9.67 4.86 7.92
N VAL A 34 -8.48 5.14 7.41
CA VAL A 34 -7.61 6.17 7.93
C VAL A 34 -7.65 7.35 6.97
N PHE A 35 -7.90 8.55 7.46
CA PHE A 35 -7.95 9.75 6.62
C PHE A 35 -7.36 10.95 7.34
N GLY A 36 -7.03 12.00 6.59
CA GLY A 36 -6.47 13.20 7.16
C GLY A 36 -6.06 14.22 6.10
N VAL A 37 -5.60 15.37 6.55
CA VAL A 37 -5.07 16.43 5.69
C VAL A 37 -3.57 16.26 5.50
N ARG A 38 -3.07 16.66 4.32
CA ARG A 38 -1.61 16.66 4.05
C ARG A 38 -0.89 17.74 4.82
N ASP A 39 -1.49 18.91 4.89
CA ASP A 39 -0.98 20.05 5.65
C ASP A 39 -1.83 20.24 6.91
N LYS A 40 -1.17 20.29 8.06
CA LYS A 40 -1.85 20.53 9.35
C LYS A 40 -2.59 21.89 9.39
N ALA A 41 -2.17 22.86 8.59
CA ALA A 41 -2.85 24.13 8.47
C ALA A 41 -4.25 24.02 7.84
N GLU A 42 -4.50 22.94 7.08
CA GLU A 42 -5.81 22.65 6.48
C GLU A 42 -6.76 21.92 7.41
N PHE A 43 -6.32 21.59 8.64
CA PHE A 43 -7.17 20.90 9.59
C PHE A 43 -8.43 21.70 9.91
N ARG A 44 -9.58 21.04 9.82
CA ARG A 44 -10.89 21.61 10.19
C ARG A 44 -11.56 20.74 11.26
N PRO A 45 -12.26 21.34 12.24
CA PRO A 45 -12.95 20.60 13.31
C PRO A 45 -13.95 19.56 12.80
N GLU A 46 -14.56 19.79 11.64
CA GLU A 46 -15.53 18.92 10.98
C GLU A 46 -14.95 17.53 10.66
N LEU A 47 -13.62 17.42 10.53
CA LEU A 47 -12.97 16.11 10.35
C LEU A 47 -13.18 15.16 11.54
N LYS A 48 -13.32 15.71 12.76
CA LYS A 48 -13.64 14.92 13.95
C LYS A 48 -15.09 14.44 13.94
N GLU A 49 -15.99 15.25 13.38
CA GLU A 49 -17.40 14.85 13.21
C GLU A 49 -17.50 13.74 12.17
N ILE A 50 -16.78 13.84 11.05
CA ILE A 50 -16.69 12.78 10.04
C ILE A 50 -16.14 11.48 10.64
N GLN A 51 -15.09 11.55 11.46
CA GLN A 51 -14.58 10.38 12.18
C GLN A 51 -15.67 9.74 13.06
N LYS A 52 -16.39 10.57 13.82
CA LYS A 52 -17.47 10.11 14.67
C LYS A 52 -18.59 9.43 13.87
N ASP A 53 -19.01 10.04 12.76
CA ASP A 53 -20.06 9.49 11.89
C ASP A 53 -19.67 8.14 11.28
N LEU A 54 -18.40 7.97 10.90
CA LEU A 54 -17.84 6.69 10.45
C LEU A 54 -17.96 5.64 11.57
N CYS A 55 -17.50 5.97 12.78
CA CYS A 55 -17.55 5.05 13.92
C CYS A 55 -19.00 4.69 14.33
N ASP A 56 -19.90 5.67 14.34
CA ASP A 56 -21.33 5.46 14.62
C ASP A 56 -22.00 4.56 13.55
N SER A 57 -21.44 4.57 12.33
CA SER A 57 -21.86 3.69 11.23
C SER A 57 -21.15 2.33 11.22
N HIS A 58 -20.51 1.93 12.32
CA HIS A 58 -19.75 0.67 12.46
C HIS A 58 -18.55 0.55 11.49
N ILE A 59 -18.02 1.66 11.03
CA ILE A 59 -16.76 1.73 10.26
C ILE A 59 -15.67 2.18 11.24
N ASP A 60 -14.60 1.42 11.33
CA ASP A 60 -13.44 1.83 12.13
C ASP A 60 -12.73 3.00 11.44
N GLY A 61 -13.09 4.24 11.85
CA GLY A 61 -12.61 5.49 11.29
C GLY A 61 -11.50 6.10 12.15
N THR A 62 -10.33 6.33 11.57
CA THR A 62 -9.20 7.00 12.23
C THR A 62 -8.84 8.29 11.52
N LEU A 63 -8.92 9.42 12.24
CA LEU A 63 -8.39 10.71 11.78
C LEU A 63 -6.89 10.76 12.09
N SER A 64 -6.07 10.71 11.05
CA SER A 64 -4.61 10.66 11.17
C SER A 64 -4.01 12.05 11.40
N GLU A 65 -3.02 12.12 12.27
CA GLU A 65 -2.18 13.32 12.43
C GLU A 65 -1.10 13.44 11.34
N ASN A 66 -0.84 12.35 10.61
CA ASN A 66 0.13 12.30 9.50
C ASN A 66 -0.30 11.27 8.45
N ILE A 67 -1.28 11.63 7.66
CA ILE A 67 -1.85 10.76 6.62
C ILE A 67 -0.81 10.36 5.55
N ARG A 68 0.19 11.19 5.30
CA ARG A 68 1.27 10.85 4.36
C ARG A 68 2.08 9.65 4.85
N ARG A 69 2.37 9.58 6.15
CA ARG A 69 3.05 8.43 6.76
C ARG A 69 2.18 7.19 6.68
N GLU A 70 0.91 7.27 7.06
CA GLU A 70 -0.03 6.15 7.00
C GLU A 70 -0.16 5.59 5.58
N ALA A 71 -0.23 6.46 4.58
CA ALA A 71 -0.27 6.06 3.18
C ALA A 71 1.00 5.30 2.76
N LEU A 72 2.19 5.79 3.15
CA LEU A 72 3.46 5.13 2.84
C LEU A 72 3.65 3.83 3.65
N GLU A 73 3.17 3.75 4.89
CA GLU A 73 3.16 2.50 5.65
C GLU A 73 2.32 1.43 4.94
N LYS A 74 1.11 1.78 4.48
CA LYS A 74 0.29 0.87 3.66
C LYS A 74 0.98 0.53 2.34
N PHE A 75 1.55 1.53 1.66
CA PHE A 75 2.26 1.37 0.40
C PHE A 75 3.46 0.42 0.54
N SER A 76 4.16 0.45 1.69
CA SER A 76 5.30 -0.42 1.99
C SER A 76 4.95 -1.92 2.05
N TYR A 77 3.66 -2.26 2.11
CA TYR A 77 3.19 -3.63 1.96
C TYR A 77 2.73 -3.92 0.53
N VAL A 78 1.85 -3.08 -0.01
CA VAL A 78 1.13 -3.34 -1.27
C VAL A 78 2.08 -3.36 -2.46
N SER A 79 2.99 -2.40 -2.55
CA SER A 79 3.93 -2.28 -3.65
C SER A 79 4.98 -3.41 -3.65
N PRO A 80 5.73 -3.67 -2.55
CA PRO A 80 6.75 -4.73 -2.57
C PRO A 80 6.20 -6.13 -2.78
N ILE A 81 5.05 -6.48 -2.17
CA ILE A 81 4.49 -7.82 -2.34
C ILE A 81 4.01 -8.06 -3.77
N GLY A 82 3.42 -7.05 -4.39
CA GLY A 82 2.99 -7.15 -5.79
C GLY A 82 4.17 -7.22 -6.76
N ALA A 83 5.17 -6.37 -6.56
CA ALA A 83 6.36 -6.30 -7.40
C ALA A 83 7.22 -7.57 -7.30
N ALA A 84 7.55 -8.02 -6.08
CA ALA A 84 8.30 -9.26 -5.87
C ALA A 84 7.49 -10.49 -6.28
N GLY A 85 6.16 -10.45 -6.10
CA GLY A 85 5.24 -11.49 -6.54
C GLY A 85 5.25 -11.69 -8.06
N LEU A 86 5.26 -10.59 -8.83
CA LEU A 86 5.42 -10.64 -10.29
C LEU A 86 6.83 -11.10 -10.69
N TYR A 87 7.85 -10.59 -10.02
CA TYR A 87 9.24 -10.89 -10.33
C TYR A 87 9.57 -12.38 -10.23
N TYR A 88 9.06 -13.06 -9.19
CA TYR A 88 9.30 -14.48 -8.93
C TYR A 88 8.13 -15.39 -9.30
N HIS A 89 7.01 -14.87 -9.82
CA HIS A 89 5.74 -15.58 -9.96
C HIS A 89 5.30 -16.24 -8.65
N ALA A 90 5.51 -15.51 -7.53
CA ALA A 90 5.35 -16.00 -6.18
C ALA A 90 3.93 -15.80 -5.64
N THR A 91 3.52 -16.70 -4.74
CA THR A 91 2.32 -16.57 -3.91
C THR A 91 2.69 -16.22 -2.47
N ALA A 92 1.71 -16.05 -1.58
CA ALA A 92 1.96 -15.81 -0.17
C ALA A 92 2.85 -16.87 0.48
N ALA A 93 2.72 -18.15 0.08
CA ALA A 93 3.53 -19.26 0.58
C ALA A 93 5.04 -19.06 0.37
N ASP A 94 5.43 -18.42 -0.74
CA ASP A 94 6.84 -18.19 -1.07
C ASP A 94 7.46 -17.09 -0.20
N PHE A 95 6.65 -16.14 0.25
CA PHE A 95 7.07 -15.09 1.17
C PHE A 95 6.98 -15.51 2.64
N GLN A 96 6.14 -16.49 3.00
CA GLN A 96 5.98 -16.98 4.37
C GLN A 96 7.18 -17.81 4.84
N LYS A 97 7.95 -18.37 3.93
CA LYS A 97 9.19 -19.13 4.18
C LYS A 97 10.44 -18.34 3.82
N GLU A 98 11.58 -18.72 4.37
CA GLU A 98 12.86 -18.16 3.96
C GLU A 98 13.16 -18.48 2.49
N GLY A 99 13.73 -17.50 1.78
CA GLY A 99 14.04 -17.62 0.36
C GLY A 99 14.17 -16.26 -0.34
N GLU A 100 14.53 -16.30 -1.63
CA GLU A 100 14.83 -15.10 -2.42
C GLU A 100 13.64 -14.14 -2.53
N ALA A 101 12.41 -14.66 -2.67
CA ALA A 101 11.20 -13.85 -2.76
C ALA A 101 10.98 -13.04 -1.47
N ARG A 102 11.14 -13.67 -0.30
CA ARG A 102 11.04 -13.03 1.00
C ARG A 102 12.13 -11.98 1.22
N GLU A 103 13.37 -12.28 0.86
CA GLU A 103 14.47 -11.33 0.99
C GLU A 103 14.31 -10.12 0.06
N LEU A 104 13.86 -10.33 -1.18
CA LEU A 104 13.54 -9.23 -2.07
C LEU A 104 12.42 -8.35 -1.50
N PHE A 105 11.34 -8.95 -1.01
CA PHE A 105 10.23 -8.24 -0.36
C PHE A 105 10.73 -7.36 0.80
N LYS A 106 11.53 -7.92 1.72
CA LYS A 106 12.14 -7.17 2.84
C LYS A 106 13.03 -6.02 2.37
N THR A 107 13.83 -6.25 1.33
CA THR A 107 14.72 -5.23 0.77
C THR A 107 13.92 -4.08 0.18
N MET A 108 12.88 -4.37 -0.60
CA MET A 108 12.01 -3.35 -1.18
C MET A 108 11.25 -2.54 -0.11
N ILE A 109 10.84 -3.16 1.00
CA ILE A 109 10.26 -2.42 2.15
C ILE A 109 11.27 -1.43 2.74
N LYS A 110 12.54 -1.81 2.87
CA LYS A 110 13.59 -0.91 3.36
C LYS A 110 13.86 0.25 2.40
N GLU A 111 13.76 0.02 1.10
CA GLU A 111 13.87 1.08 0.10
C GLU A 111 12.70 2.09 0.22
N ILE A 112 11.47 1.61 0.43
CA ILE A 112 10.33 2.50 0.74
C ILE A 112 10.54 3.25 2.06
N ALA A 113 11.11 2.61 3.08
CA ALA A 113 11.42 3.28 4.35
C ALA A 113 12.43 4.41 4.16
N ALA A 114 13.46 4.21 3.34
CA ALA A 114 14.43 5.25 3.00
C ALA A 114 13.78 6.41 2.21
N LEU A 115 12.87 6.12 1.29
CA LEU A 115 12.07 7.14 0.62
C LEU A 115 11.20 7.92 1.61
N ALA A 116 10.51 7.24 2.53
CA ALA A 116 9.68 7.89 3.55
C ALA A 116 10.51 8.84 4.44
N GLU A 117 11.74 8.46 4.79
CA GLU A 117 12.68 9.32 5.52
C GLU A 117 13.07 10.55 4.71
N ALA A 118 13.46 10.38 3.44
CA ALA A 118 13.82 11.47 2.54
C ALA A 118 12.64 12.42 2.29
N MET A 119 11.42 11.91 2.28
CA MET A 119 10.17 12.69 2.16
C MET A 119 9.77 13.41 3.47
N GLY A 120 10.51 13.25 4.57
CA GLY A 120 10.22 13.86 5.87
C GLY A 120 9.07 13.20 6.63
N VAL A 121 8.72 11.96 6.31
CA VAL A 121 7.65 11.19 6.97
C VAL A 121 8.15 9.80 7.41
N PRO A 122 9.25 9.71 8.20
CA PRO A 122 9.86 8.46 8.56
C PRO A 122 8.88 7.51 9.26
N PHE A 123 9.04 6.22 9.04
CA PHE A 123 8.27 5.20 9.73
C PHE A 123 8.66 5.16 11.21
N GLN A 124 7.69 4.90 12.08
CA GLN A 124 7.91 4.77 13.52
C GLN A 124 8.12 3.32 13.97
N LYS A 125 7.98 2.37 13.04
CA LYS A 125 8.07 0.92 13.27
C LYS A 125 8.92 0.27 12.18
N ASP A 126 9.48 -0.89 12.48
CA ASP A 126 10.05 -1.73 11.43
C ASP A 126 8.92 -2.32 10.58
N MET A 127 8.72 -1.70 9.40
CA MET A 127 7.67 -2.13 8.49
C MET A 127 7.97 -3.50 7.86
N ALA A 128 9.20 -3.97 7.84
CA ALA A 128 9.48 -5.33 7.40
C ALA A 128 8.91 -6.37 8.38
N GLU A 129 9.08 -6.15 9.69
CA GLU A 129 8.48 -7.01 10.71
C GLU A 129 6.94 -6.95 10.68
N VAL A 130 6.37 -5.73 10.61
CA VAL A 130 4.92 -5.53 10.54
C VAL A 130 4.33 -6.25 9.33
N ASN A 131 4.93 -6.05 8.16
CA ASN A 131 4.42 -6.59 6.90
C ASN A 131 4.60 -8.11 6.81
N LEU A 132 5.67 -8.67 7.38
CA LEU A 132 5.83 -10.13 7.49
C LEU A 132 4.76 -10.76 8.40
N LYS A 133 4.37 -10.07 9.47
CA LYS A 133 3.28 -10.53 10.35
C LYS A 133 1.93 -10.49 9.63
N ILE A 134 1.65 -9.48 8.82
CA ILE A 134 0.46 -9.43 7.97
C ILE A 134 0.46 -10.62 7.01
N LEU A 135 1.57 -10.81 6.34
CA LEU A 135 1.76 -11.86 5.34
C LEU A 135 1.58 -13.28 5.93
N SER A 136 2.02 -13.51 7.17
CA SER A 136 1.89 -14.81 7.83
C SER A 136 0.44 -15.25 8.05
N ASN A 137 -0.52 -14.32 8.00
CA ASN A 137 -1.94 -14.59 8.16
C ASN A 137 -2.70 -14.80 6.84
N LEU A 138 -2.01 -14.69 5.69
CA LEU A 138 -2.63 -14.92 4.39
C LEU A 138 -2.73 -16.41 4.07
N ALA A 139 -3.73 -16.76 3.27
CA ALA A 139 -3.80 -18.09 2.66
C ALA A 139 -2.56 -18.31 1.76
N PRO A 140 -1.94 -19.49 1.78
CA PRO A 140 -0.70 -19.77 1.04
C PRO A 140 -0.75 -19.44 -0.46
N GLU A 141 -1.90 -19.67 -1.08
CA GLU A 141 -2.15 -19.44 -2.51
C GLU A 141 -2.50 -17.98 -2.85
N ALA A 142 -2.59 -17.10 -1.86
CA ALA A 142 -2.97 -15.72 -2.08
C ALA A 142 -1.96 -14.97 -2.98
N THR A 143 -2.50 -14.18 -3.89
CA THR A 143 -1.76 -13.27 -4.79
C THR A 143 -2.36 -11.87 -4.72
N THR A 144 -1.64 -10.87 -5.20
CA THR A 144 -2.13 -9.48 -5.24
C THR A 144 -3.08 -9.26 -6.42
N SER A 145 -3.90 -8.17 -6.35
CA SER A 145 -4.73 -7.73 -7.48
C SER A 145 -3.88 -7.46 -8.72
N MET A 146 -2.76 -6.73 -8.55
CA MET A 146 -1.84 -6.40 -9.64
C MET A 146 -1.32 -7.66 -10.36
N GLN A 147 -0.94 -8.72 -9.61
CA GLN A 147 -0.53 -9.99 -10.22
C GLN A 147 -1.67 -10.60 -11.05
N ARG A 148 -2.87 -10.66 -10.50
CA ARG A 148 -4.04 -11.25 -11.21
C ARG A 148 -4.42 -10.45 -12.44
N ASP A 149 -4.36 -9.12 -12.38
CA ASP A 149 -4.71 -8.26 -13.51
C ASP A 149 -3.71 -8.41 -14.66
N ILE A 150 -2.41 -8.44 -14.35
CA ILE A 150 -1.35 -8.67 -15.35
C ILE A 150 -1.48 -10.06 -15.97
N MET A 151 -1.67 -11.11 -15.16
CA MET A 151 -1.85 -12.48 -15.66
C MET A 151 -3.10 -12.63 -16.52
N ALA A 152 -4.13 -11.82 -16.27
CA ALA A 152 -5.35 -11.78 -17.06
C ALA A 152 -5.27 -10.86 -18.29
N GLY A 153 -4.13 -10.22 -18.55
CA GLY A 153 -3.96 -9.25 -19.65
C GLY A 153 -4.78 -7.98 -19.48
N LYS A 154 -5.12 -7.64 -18.25
CA LYS A 154 -5.90 -6.43 -17.91
C LYS A 154 -4.98 -5.27 -17.57
N GLN A 155 -5.53 -4.05 -17.62
CA GLN A 155 -4.88 -2.88 -17.07
C GLN A 155 -4.62 -3.10 -15.57
N SER A 156 -3.42 -2.78 -15.11
CA SER A 156 -2.97 -2.96 -13.73
C SER A 156 -2.39 -1.67 -13.16
N GLU A 157 -2.17 -1.66 -11.85
CA GLU A 157 -1.57 -0.54 -11.12
C GLU A 157 -0.02 -0.55 -11.14
N ILE A 158 0.60 -1.30 -12.08
CA ILE A 158 2.06 -1.49 -12.11
C ILE A 158 2.82 -0.16 -12.22
N ASP A 159 2.29 0.82 -12.95
CA ASP A 159 2.93 2.12 -13.08
C ASP A 159 3.04 2.81 -11.71
N GLY A 160 1.94 2.92 -10.97
CA GLY A 160 1.93 3.55 -9.64
C GLY A 160 2.60 2.72 -8.54
N LEU A 161 2.59 1.39 -8.64
CA LEU A 161 3.14 0.53 -7.60
C LEU A 161 4.61 0.13 -7.80
N VAL A 162 5.15 0.25 -9.02
CA VAL A 162 6.53 -0.15 -9.32
C VAL A 162 7.31 1.00 -9.97
N TYR A 163 6.84 1.50 -11.10
CA TYR A 163 7.62 2.50 -11.85
C TYR A 163 7.62 3.87 -11.17
N GLU A 164 6.55 4.24 -10.46
CA GLU A 164 6.52 5.47 -9.67
C GLU A 164 7.56 5.44 -8.55
N VAL A 165 7.80 4.29 -7.91
CA VAL A 165 8.84 4.17 -6.88
C VAL A 165 10.22 4.45 -7.47
N VAL A 166 10.49 4.00 -8.70
CA VAL A 166 11.75 4.33 -9.38
C VAL A 166 11.87 5.83 -9.61
N ARG A 167 10.80 6.48 -10.09
CA ARG A 167 10.76 7.95 -10.25
C ARG A 167 10.98 8.70 -8.93
N MET A 168 10.36 8.20 -7.84
CA MET A 168 10.57 8.76 -6.49
C MET A 168 12.01 8.61 -6.02
N GLY A 169 12.66 7.47 -6.31
CA GLY A 169 14.08 7.27 -6.01
C GLY A 169 14.97 8.33 -6.66
N GLU A 170 14.70 8.63 -7.93
CA GLU A 170 15.40 9.70 -8.67
C GLU A 170 15.08 11.08 -8.09
N GLU A 171 13.81 11.40 -7.84
CA GLU A 171 13.35 12.69 -7.32
C GLU A 171 13.95 13.00 -5.94
N TYR A 172 13.93 12.03 -5.03
CA TYR A 172 14.40 12.20 -3.65
C TYR A 172 15.88 11.81 -3.46
N HIS A 173 16.58 11.45 -4.54
CA HIS A 173 17.99 11.02 -4.53
C HIS A 173 18.25 9.85 -3.57
N VAL A 174 17.34 8.89 -3.50
CA VAL A 174 17.42 7.68 -2.68
C VAL A 174 17.77 6.48 -3.56
N PRO A 175 18.87 5.75 -3.28
CA PRO A 175 19.18 4.51 -4.00
C PRO A 175 18.11 3.43 -3.73
N ILE A 176 17.57 2.87 -4.79
CA ILE A 176 16.51 1.83 -4.73
C ILE A 176 16.80 0.67 -5.69
N PRO A 177 17.97 0.03 -5.60
CA PRO A 177 18.43 -0.96 -6.59
C PRO A 177 17.51 -2.18 -6.72
N ALA A 178 16.77 -2.56 -5.67
CA ALA A 178 15.81 -3.67 -5.76
C ALA A 178 14.61 -3.31 -6.63
N TYR A 179 14.07 -2.09 -6.48
CA TYR A 179 12.99 -1.61 -7.35
C TYR A 179 13.44 -1.43 -8.80
N GLU A 180 14.63 -0.87 -9.03
CA GLU A 180 15.20 -0.71 -10.37
C GLU A 180 15.33 -2.06 -11.09
N LYS A 181 15.92 -3.06 -10.41
CA LYS A 181 16.05 -4.44 -10.92
C LYS A 181 14.71 -5.06 -11.28
N VAL A 182 13.72 -4.90 -10.40
CA VAL A 182 12.37 -5.44 -10.63
C VAL A 182 11.67 -4.71 -11.78
N ALA A 183 11.74 -3.38 -11.79
CA ALA A 183 11.14 -2.56 -12.83
C ALA A 183 11.71 -2.88 -14.22
N GLU A 184 13.02 -3.07 -14.33
CA GLU A 184 13.66 -3.47 -15.60
C GLU A 184 13.09 -4.79 -16.14
N LYS A 185 12.99 -5.81 -15.28
CA LYS A 185 12.41 -7.11 -15.68
C LYS A 185 10.94 -6.99 -16.08
N LEU A 186 10.16 -6.22 -15.33
CA LEU A 186 8.71 -6.11 -15.56
C LEU A 186 8.34 -5.25 -16.77
N ARG A 187 9.24 -4.38 -17.27
CA ARG A 187 9.04 -3.64 -18.54
C ARG A 187 8.97 -4.55 -19.77
N ALA A 188 9.40 -5.78 -19.65
CA ALA A 188 9.37 -6.77 -20.71
C ALA A 188 8.06 -7.60 -20.75
N LEU A 189 7.15 -7.37 -19.78
CA LEU A 189 5.82 -7.99 -19.72
C LEU A 189 4.78 -7.14 -20.48
#